data_68bb338a21f7502f977ef486f7c8a540
#
_entry.id   68bb338a21f7502f977ef486f7c8a540
#
_cell.length_a   1.000
_cell.length_b   1.000
_cell.length_c   1.000
_cell.angle_alpha   90.00
_cell.angle_beta   90.00
_cell.angle_gamma   90.00
#
_symmetry.space_group_name_H-M   'P 1'
#
loop_
_entity.id
_entity.type
_entity.pdbx_description
1 polymer ?
#
loop_
_entity_poly.entity_id
_entity_poly.type
_entity_poly.pdbx_seq_one_letter_code
_entity_poly.pdbx_strand_id
1 'polypeptide(L)'
;LARASAALDIQTGGGEVIASAATLPPLTVATEGWPANVAKATALLHPRGVAVVASPEDAPLPFADGAFDLVTSRHPVRAHFDEIARVLRPGGTYFAQHVGPASVFEVVEYFLGRQPAEVRNGRHPDGERAEAEAAGLEVVDLRAERLRIEFFDVGAVVHFLRKVVWMVPDFSVEKYRPRLLELHEEIQEKGAFVAHSSRHLFELRKP
;
A
#
# COMPACT_ATOMS: atom_id res chain seq x y z
N LEU A 1 -5.18 -8.61 -14.51
CA LEU A 1 -5.28 -7.58 -15.58
C LEU A 1 -5.63 -8.19 -16.94
N ALA A 2 -4.90 -9.18 -17.46
CA ALA A 2 -5.06 -9.70 -18.84
C ALA A 2 -6.46 -10.22 -19.19
N ARG A 3 -7.31 -10.56 -18.24
CA ARG A 3 -8.69 -11.04 -18.45
C ARG A 3 -9.76 -9.98 -18.23
N ALA A 4 -9.39 -8.84 -17.67
CA ALA A 4 -10.31 -7.75 -17.40
C ALA A 4 -10.59 -6.95 -18.68
N SER A 5 -11.77 -6.35 -18.76
CA SER A 5 -12.15 -5.41 -19.83
C SER A 5 -12.10 -3.96 -19.35
N ALA A 6 -12.32 -3.73 -18.06
CA ALA A 6 -12.27 -2.42 -17.41
C ALA A 6 -11.62 -2.54 -16.02
N ALA A 7 -10.45 -1.96 -15.84
CA ALA A 7 -9.70 -1.98 -14.58
C ALA A 7 -9.52 -0.59 -13.98
N LEU A 8 -9.63 -0.54 -12.66
CA LEU A 8 -9.31 0.63 -11.84
C LEU A 8 -8.18 0.27 -10.88
N ASP A 9 -7.12 1.07 -10.85
CA ASP A 9 -6.07 0.99 -9.82
C ASP A 9 -6.20 2.15 -8.84
N ILE A 10 -6.49 1.85 -7.59
CA ILE A 10 -6.75 2.87 -6.55
C ILE A 10 -5.45 3.18 -5.81
N GLN A 11 -5.16 4.49 -5.63
CA GLN A 11 -3.97 4.98 -4.94
C GLN A 11 -2.69 4.43 -5.59
N THR A 12 -2.58 4.64 -6.90
CA THR A 12 -1.54 4.03 -7.77
C THR A 12 -0.10 4.46 -7.44
N GLY A 13 0.07 5.50 -6.62
CA GLY A 13 1.38 6.10 -6.35
C GLY A 13 1.98 6.72 -7.62
N GLY A 14 3.23 6.40 -7.94
CA GLY A 14 3.89 6.83 -9.18
C GLY A 14 3.48 6.06 -10.43
N GLY A 15 2.63 5.02 -10.30
CA GLY A 15 2.15 4.22 -11.43
C GLY A 15 3.06 3.05 -11.82
N GLU A 16 4.18 2.82 -11.11
CA GLU A 16 5.21 1.84 -11.50
C GLU A 16 4.66 0.40 -11.57
N VAL A 17 3.73 0.05 -10.67
CA VAL A 17 3.15 -1.29 -10.61
C VAL A 17 2.30 -1.56 -11.85
N ILE A 18 1.43 -0.63 -12.20
CA ILE A 18 0.60 -0.73 -13.42
C ILE A 18 1.48 -0.68 -14.67
N ALA A 19 2.50 0.17 -14.67
CA ALA A 19 3.45 0.25 -15.78
C ALA A 19 4.22 -1.04 -16.01
N SER A 20 4.43 -1.89 -14.99
CA SER A 20 5.11 -3.17 -15.11
C SER A 20 4.26 -4.28 -15.74
N ALA A 21 2.94 -4.10 -15.84
CA ALA A 21 2.06 -5.10 -16.44
C ALA A 21 2.35 -5.25 -17.95
N ALA A 22 2.52 -6.48 -18.41
CA ALA A 22 2.79 -6.77 -19.83
C ALA A 22 1.62 -6.35 -20.73
N THR A 23 0.39 -6.57 -20.27
CA THR A 23 -0.84 -6.19 -20.96
C THR A 23 -1.79 -5.48 -20.01
N LEU A 24 -2.47 -4.47 -20.51
CA LEU A 24 -3.51 -3.73 -19.78
C LEU A 24 -4.87 -3.97 -20.42
N PRO A 25 -5.96 -3.96 -19.63
CA PRO A 25 -7.31 -3.94 -20.16
C PRO A 25 -7.56 -2.76 -21.12
N PRO A 26 -8.50 -2.91 -22.08
CA PRO A 26 -8.85 -1.82 -23.00
C PRO A 26 -9.24 -0.51 -22.29
N LEU A 27 -9.95 -0.61 -21.18
CA LEU A 27 -10.20 0.51 -20.27
C LEU A 27 -9.37 0.29 -19.01
N THR A 28 -8.38 1.13 -18.80
CA THR A 28 -7.59 1.15 -17.55
C THR A 28 -7.53 2.57 -17.02
N VAL A 29 -7.91 2.70 -15.75
CA VAL A 29 -7.91 3.99 -15.03
C VAL A 29 -7.10 3.81 -13.75
N ALA A 30 -6.37 4.84 -13.35
CA ALA A 30 -5.68 4.91 -12.08
C ALA A 30 -6.10 6.15 -11.30
N THR A 31 -6.25 6.05 -9.98
CA THR A 31 -6.48 7.21 -9.11
C THR A 31 -5.27 7.47 -8.23
N GLU A 32 -5.05 8.75 -7.90
CA GLU A 32 -4.01 9.18 -6.98
C GLU A 32 -4.39 10.52 -6.35
N GLY A 33 -4.16 10.68 -5.04
CA GLY A 33 -4.53 11.90 -4.32
C GLY A 33 -3.40 12.92 -4.21
N TRP A 34 -2.14 12.47 -4.18
CA TRP A 34 -1.02 13.37 -3.99
C TRP A 34 -0.52 13.97 -5.31
N PRO A 35 -0.55 15.33 -5.47
CA PRO A 35 -0.24 15.98 -6.76
C PRO A 35 1.09 15.57 -7.40
N ALA A 36 2.14 15.37 -6.58
CA ALA A 36 3.45 14.95 -7.09
C ALA A 36 3.42 13.53 -7.69
N ASN A 37 2.63 12.62 -7.11
CA ASN A 37 2.42 11.29 -7.64
C ASN A 37 1.50 11.30 -8.86
N VAL A 38 0.44 12.12 -8.84
CA VAL A 38 -0.44 12.31 -10.01
C VAL A 38 0.38 12.69 -11.24
N ALA A 39 1.30 13.66 -11.10
CA ALA A 39 2.18 14.08 -12.20
C ALA A 39 3.07 12.93 -12.70
N LYS A 40 3.68 12.16 -11.79
CA LYS A 40 4.52 11.01 -12.14
C LYS A 40 3.72 9.90 -12.81
N ALA A 41 2.59 9.51 -12.21
CA ALA A 41 1.72 8.47 -12.75
C ALA A 41 1.21 8.85 -14.14
N THR A 42 0.79 10.11 -14.33
CA THR A 42 0.35 10.61 -15.65
C THR A 42 1.45 10.49 -16.69
N ALA A 43 2.67 10.96 -16.38
CA ALA A 43 3.80 10.88 -17.30
C ALA A 43 4.16 9.42 -17.66
N LEU A 44 4.06 8.51 -16.70
CA LEU A 44 4.42 7.10 -16.87
C LEU A 44 3.33 6.29 -17.58
N LEU A 45 2.06 6.52 -17.24
CA LEU A 45 0.93 5.65 -17.63
C LEU A 45 0.20 6.14 -18.87
N HIS A 46 0.11 7.47 -19.10
CA HIS A 46 -0.59 8.02 -20.25
C HIS A 46 -0.09 7.49 -21.62
N PRO A 47 1.22 7.29 -21.86
CA PRO A 47 1.72 6.69 -23.10
C PRO A 47 1.25 5.23 -23.31
N ARG A 48 0.76 4.58 -22.26
CA ARG A 48 0.21 3.22 -22.27
C ARG A 48 -1.33 3.19 -22.39
N GLY A 49 -1.96 4.34 -22.59
CA GLY A 49 -3.42 4.47 -22.72
C GLY A 49 -4.18 4.44 -21.39
N VAL A 50 -3.50 4.60 -20.25
CA VAL A 50 -4.14 4.66 -18.92
C VAL A 50 -4.51 6.09 -18.58
N ALA A 51 -5.77 6.33 -18.21
CA ALA A 51 -6.20 7.60 -17.66
C ALA A 51 -5.84 7.70 -16.17
N VAL A 52 -5.19 8.78 -15.77
CA VAL A 52 -4.90 9.08 -14.37
C VAL A 52 -5.83 10.17 -13.87
N VAL A 53 -6.59 9.87 -12.82
CA VAL A 53 -7.58 10.77 -12.21
C VAL A 53 -7.06 11.22 -10.85
N ALA A 54 -6.92 12.53 -10.67
CA ALA A 54 -6.63 13.11 -9.36
C ALA A 54 -7.88 12.97 -8.48
N SER A 55 -7.78 12.17 -7.41
CA SER A 55 -8.89 11.90 -6.49
C SER A 55 -8.36 11.87 -5.06
N PRO A 56 -8.90 12.71 -4.15
CA PRO A 56 -8.56 12.65 -2.73
C PRO A 56 -8.88 11.27 -2.14
N GLU A 57 -8.08 10.83 -1.18
CA GLU A 57 -8.20 9.50 -0.56
C GLU A 57 -9.54 9.28 0.15
N ASP A 58 -10.10 10.35 0.75
CA ASP A 58 -11.34 10.31 1.54
C ASP A 58 -12.60 10.69 0.73
N ALA A 59 -12.46 10.99 -0.56
CA ALA A 59 -13.59 11.33 -1.40
C ALA A 59 -14.20 10.09 -2.05
N PRO A 60 -15.52 10.07 -2.33
CA PRO A 60 -16.11 9.04 -3.17
C PRO A 60 -15.37 8.94 -4.51
N LEU A 61 -15.21 7.72 -5.00
CA LEU A 61 -14.58 7.50 -6.31
C LEU A 61 -15.41 8.14 -7.42
N PRO A 62 -14.83 8.95 -8.31
CA PRO A 62 -15.57 9.71 -9.33
C PRO A 62 -16.00 8.84 -10.52
N PHE A 63 -16.51 7.65 -10.25
CA PHE A 63 -16.94 6.67 -11.24
C PHE A 63 -18.37 6.20 -10.97
N ALA A 64 -19.05 5.77 -12.02
CA ALA A 64 -20.38 5.19 -11.93
C ALA A 64 -20.35 3.83 -11.22
N ASP A 65 -21.50 3.42 -10.68
CA ASP A 65 -21.71 2.10 -10.13
C ASP A 65 -21.47 1.02 -11.18
N GLY A 66 -20.78 -0.07 -10.82
CA GLY A 66 -20.54 -1.18 -11.72
C GLY A 66 -19.68 -0.85 -12.95
N ALA A 67 -18.83 0.17 -12.88
CA ALA A 67 -18.00 0.59 -14.01
C ALA A 67 -16.87 -0.38 -14.35
N PHE A 68 -16.38 -1.14 -13.35
CA PHE A 68 -15.16 -1.95 -13.48
C PHE A 68 -15.42 -3.43 -13.17
N ASP A 69 -14.70 -4.31 -13.87
CA ASP A 69 -14.66 -5.74 -13.55
C ASP A 69 -13.43 -6.13 -12.73
N LEU A 70 -12.44 -5.23 -12.63
CA LEU A 70 -11.28 -5.40 -11.79
C LEU A 70 -10.94 -4.07 -11.09
N VAL A 71 -10.81 -4.12 -9.78
CA VAL A 71 -10.22 -3.04 -8.98
C VAL A 71 -8.95 -3.57 -8.34
N THR A 72 -7.87 -2.83 -8.45
CA THR A 72 -6.58 -3.17 -7.82
C THR A 72 -6.13 -2.06 -6.88
N SER A 73 -5.32 -2.42 -5.89
CA SER A 73 -4.61 -1.45 -5.05
C SER A 73 -3.36 -2.06 -4.46
N ARG A 74 -2.34 -1.24 -4.25
CA ARG A 74 -1.13 -1.69 -3.58
C ARG A 74 -0.73 -0.72 -2.47
N HIS A 75 -0.78 -1.23 -1.24
CA HIS A 75 -0.50 -0.47 -0.02
C HIS A 75 -1.43 0.76 0.15
N PRO A 76 -2.76 0.62 0.01
CA PRO A 76 -3.65 1.75 0.20
C PRO A 76 -3.49 2.32 1.61
N VAL A 77 -3.66 3.62 1.74
CA VAL A 77 -3.72 4.29 3.05
C VAL A 77 -4.92 3.74 3.81
N ARG A 78 -6.07 3.67 3.14
CA ARG A 78 -7.30 3.02 3.58
C ARG A 78 -8.02 2.41 2.38
N ALA A 79 -8.56 1.21 2.56
CA ALA A 79 -9.49 0.63 1.60
C ALA A 79 -10.91 1.03 1.98
N HIS A 80 -11.60 1.76 1.10
CA HIS A 80 -13.01 2.10 1.22
C HIS A 80 -13.81 1.00 0.54
N PHE A 81 -14.08 -0.09 1.26
CA PHE A 81 -14.70 -1.29 0.69
C PHE A 81 -16.10 -1.05 0.15
N ASP A 82 -16.87 -0.10 0.71
CA ASP A 82 -18.15 0.36 0.19
C ASP A 82 -18.04 0.95 -1.21
N GLU A 83 -17.06 1.82 -1.43
CA GLU A 83 -16.79 2.43 -2.74
C GLU A 83 -16.22 1.40 -3.73
N ILE A 84 -15.34 0.51 -3.28
CA ILE A 84 -14.83 -0.60 -4.08
C ILE A 84 -15.99 -1.49 -4.54
N ALA A 85 -16.87 -1.89 -3.61
CA ALA A 85 -18.06 -2.66 -3.94
C ALA A 85 -19.00 -1.91 -4.89
N ARG A 86 -19.16 -0.60 -4.72
CA ARG A 86 -20.01 0.22 -5.58
C ARG A 86 -19.52 0.25 -7.03
N VAL A 87 -18.23 0.53 -7.23
CA VAL A 87 -17.68 0.67 -8.59
C VAL A 87 -17.42 -0.66 -9.28
N LEU A 88 -17.35 -1.77 -8.56
CA LEU A 88 -17.30 -3.11 -9.12
C LEU A 88 -18.66 -3.52 -9.68
N ARG A 89 -18.68 -4.12 -10.86
CA ARG A 89 -19.86 -4.80 -11.40
C ARG A 89 -20.08 -6.15 -10.72
N PRO A 90 -21.30 -6.71 -10.72
CA PRO A 90 -21.52 -8.08 -10.26
C PRO A 90 -20.55 -9.06 -10.94
N GLY A 91 -19.96 -9.96 -10.18
CA GLY A 91 -18.87 -10.87 -10.61
C GLY A 91 -17.50 -10.23 -10.70
N GLY A 92 -17.37 -8.91 -10.46
CA GLY A 92 -16.10 -8.20 -10.49
C GLY A 92 -15.20 -8.52 -9.28
N THR A 93 -13.91 -8.31 -9.45
CA THR A 93 -12.88 -8.69 -8.46
C THR A 93 -12.13 -7.47 -7.92
N TYR A 94 -11.93 -7.40 -6.62
CA TYR A 94 -10.90 -6.58 -5.98
C TYR A 94 -9.69 -7.45 -5.68
N PHE A 95 -8.51 -7.05 -6.20
CA PHE A 95 -7.25 -7.75 -5.96
C PHE A 95 -6.21 -6.76 -5.45
N ALA A 96 -5.77 -6.93 -4.21
CA ALA A 96 -4.93 -5.94 -3.56
C ALA A 96 -3.92 -6.52 -2.59
N GLN A 97 -2.80 -5.81 -2.43
CA GLN A 97 -1.83 -6.05 -1.37
C GLN A 97 -1.87 -4.91 -0.36
N HIS A 98 -2.19 -5.24 0.89
CA HIS A 98 -2.23 -4.28 1.99
C HIS A 98 -1.02 -4.40 2.90
N VAL A 99 -0.76 -3.34 3.66
CA VAL A 99 0.21 -3.35 4.75
C VAL A 99 -0.46 -3.96 5.98
N GLY A 100 0.14 -5.00 6.53
CA GLY A 100 -0.35 -5.68 7.71
C GLY A 100 0.14 -5.07 9.03
N PRO A 101 -0.29 -5.67 10.17
CA PRO A 101 0.01 -5.16 11.51
C PRO A 101 1.51 -5.15 11.80
N ALA A 102 1.94 -4.17 12.57
CA ALA A 102 3.33 -3.97 13.01
C ALA A 102 4.39 -4.11 11.89
N SER A 103 4.05 -3.72 10.65
CA SER A 103 4.99 -3.78 9.52
C SER A 103 6.17 -2.83 9.76
N VAL A 104 7.38 -3.40 9.79
CA VAL A 104 8.67 -2.69 10.01
C VAL A 104 8.72 -2.00 11.39
N PHE A 105 7.98 -2.50 12.37
CA PHE A 105 7.94 -1.87 13.70
C PHE A 105 9.25 -2.03 14.48
N GLU A 106 10.11 -2.95 14.10
CA GLU A 106 11.45 -3.03 14.67
C GLU A 106 12.21 -1.70 14.45
N VAL A 107 12.07 -1.07 13.27
CA VAL A 107 12.63 0.26 13.00
C VAL A 107 11.90 1.34 13.80
N VAL A 108 10.56 1.34 13.78
CA VAL A 108 9.75 2.33 14.51
C VAL A 108 10.09 2.31 16.00
N GLU A 109 10.08 1.12 16.60
CA GLU A 109 10.31 0.94 18.05
C GLU A 109 11.78 1.18 18.45
N TYR A 110 12.71 1.01 17.53
CA TYR A 110 14.09 1.41 17.76
C TYR A 110 14.21 2.92 18.05
N PHE A 111 13.51 3.76 17.31
CA PHE A 111 13.57 5.22 17.46
C PHE A 111 12.58 5.78 18.48
N LEU A 112 11.38 5.24 18.57
CA LEU A 112 10.26 5.78 19.37
C LEU A 112 9.96 4.97 20.63
N GLY A 113 10.63 3.82 20.82
CA GLY A 113 10.28 2.88 21.88
C GLY A 113 9.04 2.06 21.52
N ARG A 114 8.73 1.07 22.40
CA ARG A 114 7.65 0.12 22.19
C ARG A 114 6.30 0.82 22.00
N GLN A 115 5.62 0.47 20.93
CA GLN A 115 4.32 1.04 20.59
C GLN A 115 3.17 0.32 21.32
N PRO A 116 2.06 1.02 21.62
CA PRO A 116 0.86 0.44 22.21
C PRO A 116 0.31 -0.73 21.38
N ALA A 117 -0.38 -1.66 22.05
CA ALA A 117 -0.94 -2.85 21.39
C ALA A 117 -1.93 -2.48 20.26
N GLU A 118 -2.74 -1.45 20.47
CA GLU A 118 -3.72 -0.96 19.49
C GLU A 118 -3.04 -0.49 18.21
N VAL A 119 -1.90 0.22 18.33
CA VAL A 119 -1.10 0.69 17.20
C VAL A 119 -0.43 -0.49 16.49
N ARG A 120 0.11 -1.45 17.26
CA ARG A 120 0.76 -2.65 16.72
C ARG A 120 -0.21 -3.56 15.98
N ASN A 121 -1.45 -3.66 16.46
CA ASN A 121 -2.50 -4.50 15.88
C ASN A 121 -3.38 -3.76 14.87
N GLY A 122 -3.09 -2.50 14.60
CA GLY A 122 -3.74 -1.77 13.51
C GLY A 122 -3.53 -2.49 12.18
N ARG A 123 -4.51 -2.39 11.29
CA ARG A 123 -4.51 -3.06 9.97
C ARG A 123 -4.45 -4.58 10.07
N HIS A 124 -5.12 -5.16 11.07
CA HIS A 124 -5.21 -6.62 11.16
C HIS A 124 -6.11 -7.14 10.03
N PRO A 125 -5.70 -8.22 9.31
CA PRO A 125 -6.46 -8.73 8.17
C PRO A 125 -7.89 -9.15 8.52
N ASP A 126 -8.15 -9.61 9.75
CA ASP A 126 -9.52 -9.97 10.18
C ASP A 126 -10.45 -8.75 10.28
N GLY A 127 -9.92 -7.58 10.69
CA GLY A 127 -10.69 -6.34 10.73
C GLY A 127 -11.06 -5.88 9.31
N GLU A 128 -10.10 -5.86 8.40
CA GLU A 128 -10.34 -5.50 7.00
C GLU A 128 -11.24 -6.53 6.28
N ARG A 129 -11.15 -7.82 6.62
CA ARG A 129 -12.09 -8.85 6.17
C ARG A 129 -13.52 -8.51 6.58
N ALA A 130 -13.75 -8.22 7.86
CA ALA A 130 -15.08 -7.90 8.38
C ALA A 130 -15.66 -6.63 7.70
N GLU A 131 -14.83 -5.61 7.45
CA GLU A 131 -15.23 -4.41 6.72
C GLU A 131 -15.62 -4.73 5.27
N ALA A 132 -14.85 -5.58 4.58
CA ALA A 132 -15.14 -6.01 3.21
C ALA A 132 -16.45 -6.81 3.13
N GLU A 133 -16.66 -7.76 4.04
CA GLU A 133 -17.90 -8.55 4.13
C GLU A 133 -19.11 -7.66 4.44
N ALA A 134 -18.97 -6.69 5.34
CA ALA A 134 -20.02 -5.70 5.64
C ALA A 134 -20.37 -4.82 4.43
N ALA A 135 -19.43 -4.56 3.54
CA ALA A 135 -19.64 -3.87 2.26
C ALA A 135 -20.25 -4.77 1.16
N GLY A 136 -20.55 -6.03 1.46
CA GLY A 136 -21.15 -6.98 0.53
C GLY A 136 -20.15 -7.65 -0.42
N LEU A 137 -18.86 -7.65 -0.10
CA LEU A 137 -17.84 -8.37 -0.86
C LEU A 137 -17.61 -9.77 -0.25
N GLU A 138 -17.47 -10.76 -1.11
CA GLU A 138 -17.09 -12.12 -0.73
C GLU A 138 -15.57 -12.25 -0.68
N VAL A 139 -15.01 -12.79 0.40
CA VAL A 139 -13.58 -13.08 0.51
C VAL A 139 -13.28 -14.41 -0.17
N VAL A 140 -12.66 -14.35 -1.34
CA VAL A 140 -12.24 -15.53 -2.12
C VAL A 140 -10.91 -16.07 -1.59
N ASP A 141 -9.95 -15.18 -1.34
CA ASP A 141 -8.64 -15.54 -0.79
C ASP A 141 -8.10 -14.40 0.08
N LEU A 142 -7.49 -14.77 1.20
CA LEU A 142 -6.79 -13.86 2.10
C LEU A 142 -5.53 -14.55 2.61
N ARG A 143 -4.38 -14.03 2.22
CA ARG A 143 -3.07 -14.54 2.64
C ARG A 143 -2.31 -13.46 3.36
N ALA A 144 -1.79 -13.79 4.54
CA ALA A 144 -0.94 -12.90 5.33
C ALA A 144 0.47 -13.48 5.42
N GLU A 145 1.46 -12.61 5.17
CA GLU A 145 2.87 -12.99 5.20
C GLU A 145 3.68 -11.96 5.97
N ARG A 146 4.71 -12.45 6.63
CA ARG A 146 5.70 -11.63 7.30
C ARG A 146 7.06 -11.86 6.66
N LEU A 147 7.54 -10.86 5.91
CA LEU A 147 8.73 -10.92 5.10
C LEU A 147 9.91 -10.28 5.84
N ARG A 148 11.01 -10.99 5.92
CA ARG A 148 12.26 -10.49 6.51
C ARG A 148 12.85 -9.38 5.64
N ILE A 149 13.26 -8.29 6.28
CA ILE A 149 14.00 -7.17 5.70
C ILE A 149 15.31 -7.01 6.46
N GLU A 150 16.39 -6.78 5.75
CA GLU A 150 17.71 -6.54 6.33
C GLU A 150 18.25 -5.19 5.86
N PHE A 151 18.66 -4.38 6.82
CA PHE A 151 19.37 -3.13 6.57
C PHE A 151 20.86 -3.37 6.87
N PHE A 152 21.67 -3.37 5.84
CA PHE A 152 23.12 -3.66 5.94
C PHE A 152 23.96 -2.45 6.32
N ASP A 153 23.38 -1.27 6.29
CA ASP A 153 24.00 -0.03 6.75
C ASP A 153 22.96 0.98 7.26
N VAL A 154 23.42 1.90 8.08
CA VAL A 154 22.55 2.94 8.67
C VAL A 154 22.02 3.92 7.63
N GLY A 155 22.71 4.13 6.52
CA GLY A 155 22.26 4.98 5.42
C GLY A 155 21.01 4.42 4.75
N ALA A 156 20.90 3.09 4.63
CA ALA A 156 19.70 2.43 4.14
C ALA A 156 18.49 2.70 5.07
N VAL A 157 18.68 2.67 6.39
CA VAL A 157 17.62 3.03 7.37
C VAL A 157 17.22 4.49 7.23
N VAL A 158 18.19 5.41 7.13
CA VAL A 158 17.94 6.84 6.91
C VAL A 158 17.18 7.06 5.59
N HIS A 159 17.61 6.40 4.51
CA HIS A 159 16.92 6.50 3.24
C HIS A 159 15.48 6.00 3.33
N PHE A 160 15.26 4.87 3.98
CA PHE A 160 13.93 4.30 4.20
C PHE A 160 13.03 5.28 4.97
N LEU A 161 13.48 5.81 6.12
CA LEU A 161 12.69 6.74 6.93
C LEU A 161 12.37 8.06 6.21
N ARG A 162 13.22 8.51 5.30
CA ARG A 162 12.95 9.67 4.44
C ARG A 162 11.89 9.39 3.37
N LYS A 163 11.62 8.13 3.04
CA LYS A 163 10.55 7.73 2.10
C LYS A 163 9.22 7.45 2.80
N VAL A 164 9.26 6.98 4.04
CA VAL A 164 8.09 6.62 4.85
C VAL A 164 7.99 7.52 6.08
N VAL A 165 7.87 8.81 5.83
CA VAL A 165 7.99 9.89 6.84
C VAL A 165 7.02 9.77 8.01
N TRP A 166 5.93 9.04 7.84
CA TRP A 166 4.92 8.81 8.88
C TRP A 166 5.32 7.76 9.92
N MET A 167 6.34 6.92 9.64
CA MET A 167 6.76 5.86 10.57
C MET A 167 7.50 6.41 11.78
N VAL A 168 8.35 7.41 11.59
CA VAL A 168 9.03 8.15 12.66
C VAL A 168 8.79 9.63 12.39
N PRO A 169 7.72 10.22 12.97
CA PRO A 169 7.39 11.63 12.77
C PRO A 169 8.57 12.54 13.14
N ASP A 170 8.75 13.59 12.36
CA ASP A 170 9.86 14.57 12.55
C ASP A 170 11.26 13.93 12.53
N PHE A 171 11.44 12.84 11.79
CA PHE A 171 12.74 12.22 11.62
C PHE A 171 13.72 13.19 10.93
N SER A 172 14.83 13.42 11.60
CA SER A 172 16.02 14.03 10.98
C SER A 172 17.29 13.34 11.48
N VAL A 173 18.34 13.38 10.67
CA VAL A 173 19.65 12.81 11.04
C VAL A 173 20.21 13.54 12.27
N GLU A 174 20.03 14.85 12.36
CA GLU A 174 20.48 15.69 13.47
C GLU A 174 19.78 15.27 14.77
N LYS A 175 18.45 15.17 14.77
CA LYS A 175 17.64 14.79 15.94
C LYS A 175 17.99 13.42 16.48
N TYR A 176 18.20 12.46 15.59
CA TYR A 176 18.42 11.05 15.95
C TYR A 176 19.88 10.60 15.82
N ARG A 177 20.84 11.55 15.69
CA ARG A 177 22.27 11.24 15.50
C ARG A 177 22.85 10.24 16.51
N PRO A 178 22.62 10.36 17.83
CA PRO A 178 23.14 9.37 18.78
C PRO A 178 22.59 7.95 18.50
N ARG A 179 21.28 7.84 18.27
CA ARG A 179 20.64 6.55 17.97
C ARG A 179 21.10 5.96 16.65
N LEU A 180 21.38 6.81 15.65
CA LEU A 180 21.92 6.34 14.35
C LEU A 180 23.36 5.85 14.46
N LEU A 181 24.17 6.44 15.36
CA LEU A 181 25.52 5.93 15.63
C LEU A 181 25.48 4.59 16.34
N GLU A 182 24.63 4.43 17.38
CA GLU A 182 24.38 3.15 18.05
C GLU A 182 23.92 2.08 17.05
N LEU A 183 22.99 2.43 16.16
CA LEU A 183 22.50 1.52 15.13
C LEU A 183 23.61 1.13 14.13
N HIS A 184 24.47 2.08 13.77
CA HIS A 184 25.61 1.79 12.92
C HIS A 184 26.54 0.76 13.55
N GLU A 185 26.90 0.94 14.82
CA GLU A 185 27.73 0.01 15.58
C GLU A 185 27.06 -1.37 15.67
N GLU A 186 25.76 -1.41 15.97
CA GLU A 186 24.98 -2.66 16.00
C GLU A 186 25.02 -3.40 14.65
N ILE A 187 24.83 -2.68 13.54
CA ILE A 187 24.89 -3.25 12.20
C ILE A 187 26.32 -3.77 11.88
N GLN A 188 27.36 -3.03 12.27
CA GLN A 188 28.74 -3.48 12.07
C GLN A 188 29.05 -4.77 12.85
N GLU A 189 28.51 -4.89 14.07
CA GLU A 189 28.71 -6.07 14.90
C GLU A 189 27.89 -7.29 14.41
N LYS A 190 26.61 -7.08 14.03
CA LYS A 190 25.66 -8.15 13.70
C LYS A 190 25.56 -8.46 12.22
N GLY A 191 26.12 -7.61 11.36
CA GLY A 191 26.04 -7.70 9.91
C GLY A 191 24.79 -7.06 9.29
N ALA A 192 23.69 -6.94 10.03
CA ALA A 192 22.46 -6.27 9.57
C ALA A 192 21.55 -5.91 10.75
N PHE A 193 20.74 -4.86 10.58
CA PHE A 193 19.55 -4.63 11.39
C PHE A 193 18.35 -5.31 10.71
N VAL A 194 17.69 -6.22 11.45
CA VAL A 194 16.59 -7.03 10.91
C VAL A 194 15.24 -6.46 11.29
N ALA A 195 14.39 -6.28 10.31
CA ALA A 195 13.00 -5.91 10.48
C ALA A 195 12.08 -6.84 9.67
N HIS A 196 10.78 -6.73 9.84
CA HIS A 196 9.83 -7.54 9.10
C HIS A 196 8.71 -6.68 8.49
N SER A 197 8.51 -6.84 7.20
CA SER A 197 7.37 -6.28 6.48
C SER A 197 6.19 -7.23 6.61
N SER A 198 5.10 -6.78 7.22
CA SER A 198 3.84 -7.51 7.26
C SER A 198 2.97 -7.10 6.09
N ARG A 199 2.48 -8.08 5.34
CA ARG A 199 1.63 -7.87 4.16
C ARG A 199 0.49 -8.87 4.16
N HIS A 200 -0.65 -8.47 3.60
CA HIS A 200 -1.69 -9.41 3.25
C HIS A 200 -2.24 -9.11 1.85
N LEU A 201 -2.57 -10.17 1.17
CA LEU A 201 -3.15 -10.18 -0.17
C LEU A 201 -4.62 -10.48 -0.04
N PHE A 202 -5.46 -9.64 -0.66
CA PHE A 202 -6.89 -9.87 -0.81
C PHE A 202 -7.24 -10.22 -2.24
N GLU A 203 -8.07 -11.26 -2.38
CA GLU A 203 -8.93 -11.47 -3.53
C GLU A 203 -10.38 -11.46 -3.04
N LEU A 204 -11.11 -10.40 -3.37
CA LEU A 204 -12.52 -10.25 -3.03
C LEU A 204 -13.35 -10.23 -4.30
N ARG A 205 -14.59 -10.71 -4.21
CA ARG A 205 -15.55 -10.73 -5.32
C ARG A 205 -16.82 -9.98 -4.92
N LYS A 206 -17.37 -9.22 -5.85
CA LYS A 206 -18.74 -8.73 -5.74
C LYS A 206 -19.68 -9.81 -6.27
N PRO A 207 -20.61 -10.36 -5.46
CA PRO A 207 -21.60 -11.34 -5.90
C PRO A 207 -22.48 -10.88 -7.05
#